data_f06eb8bca4e0e5080dfd3cceeb7116bf
#
_entry.id   f06eb8bca4e0e5080dfd3cceeb7116bf
#
_cell.length_a   1.000
_cell.length_b   1.000
_cell.length_c   1.000
_cell.angle_alpha   90.00
_cell.angle_beta   90.00
_cell.angle_gamma   90.00
#
_symmetry.space_group_name_H-M   'P 1'
#
loop_
_entity.id
_entity.type
_entity.pdbx_description
1 polymer ?
#
loop_
_entity_poly.entity_id
_entity_poly.type
_entity_poly.pdbx_seq_one_letter_code
_entity_poly.pdbx_strand_id
1 'polypeptide(L)'
;GIDHILVDEAQDTSPSQWRVIETLAQELTSGQGARSSKPRTIFVVGDQKQSIYSFQGADPAQLDRVRDSFSAKLEGADKNLQVASLDYSFRSSKTILSLVDKIFGNANKDSFGWGRNHLAFKADLPGRIDLWPIIPKTMNPNLLKWEEPLELISCLLYTSDAADEQQR
;
A
#
# COMPACT_ATOMS: atom_id res chain seq x y z
N GLY A 1 15.06 20.61 -16.13
CA GLY A 1 13.80 20.48 -15.41
C GLY A 1 13.26 19.06 -15.56
N ILE A 2 12.37 18.66 -14.67
CA ILE A 2 11.68 17.37 -14.67
C ILE A 2 10.41 17.56 -15.51
N ASP A 3 10.18 16.67 -16.47
CA ASP A 3 8.98 16.74 -17.32
C ASP A 3 7.87 15.78 -16.81
N HIS A 4 8.24 14.67 -16.18
CA HIS A 4 7.29 13.70 -15.66
C HIS A 4 7.69 13.24 -14.25
N ILE A 5 6.70 13.14 -13.36
CA ILE A 5 6.85 12.61 -12.00
C ILE A 5 5.92 11.42 -11.87
N LEU A 6 6.46 10.28 -11.45
CA LEU A 6 5.70 9.07 -11.10
C LEU A 6 5.94 8.76 -9.63
N VAL A 7 4.86 8.64 -8.88
CA VAL A 7 4.88 8.24 -7.46
C VAL A 7 4.11 6.94 -7.33
N ASP A 8 4.81 5.91 -6.91
CA ASP A 8 4.24 4.59 -6.63
C ASP A 8 4.16 4.36 -5.12
N GLU A 9 3.24 3.51 -4.68
CA GLU A 9 2.99 3.20 -3.26
C GLU A 9 2.83 4.48 -2.40
N ALA A 10 2.06 5.42 -2.90
CA ALA A 10 1.95 6.76 -2.35
C ALA A 10 1.44 6.80 -0.90
N GLN A 11 0.71 5.77 -0.44
CA GLN A 11 0.24 5.63 0.94
C GLN A 11 1.37 5.45 1.95
N ASP A 12 2.56 4.99 1.50
CA ASP A 12 3.72 4.76 2.35
C ASP A 12 4.71 5.94 2.34
N THR A 13 4.35 7.01 1.66
CA THR A 13 5.15 8.23 1.56
C THR A 13 4.95 9.12 2.79
N SER A 14 6.06 9.50 3.45
CA SER A 14 6.01 10.40 4.61
C SER A 14 5.68 11.84 4.22
N PRO A 15 5.16 12.68 5.15
CA PRO A 15 4.88 14.09 4.88
C PRO A 15 6.10 14.89 4.41
N SER A 16 7.30 14.53 4.86
CA SER A 16 8.55 15.17 4.43
C SER A 16 8.89 14.84 2.97
N GLN A 17 8.69 13.58 2.56
CA GLN A 17 8.87 13.15 1.18
C GLN A 17 7.83 13.82 0.26
N TRP A 18 6.58 13.92 0.71
CA TRP A 18 5.54 14.63 -0.04
C TRP A 18 5.92 16.10 -0.27
N ARG A 19 6.48 16.79 0.72
CA ARG A 19 6.96 18.17 0.54
C ARG A 19 8.01 18.30 -0.58
N VAL A 20 8.91 17.33 -0.69
CA VAL A 20 9.89 17.30 -1.80
C VAL A 20 9.18 17.11 -3.13
N ILE A 21 8.26 16.14 -3.22
CA ILE A 21 7.49 15.88 -4.44
C ILE A 21 6.67 17.12 -4.85
N GLU A 22 5.98 17.74 -3.91
CA GLU A 22 5.20 18.96 -4.16
C GLU A 22 6.08 20.10 -4.65
N THR A 23 7.28 20.29 -4.08
CA THR A 23 8.24 21.30 -4.52
C THR A 23 8.70 21.05 -5.96
N LEU A 24 9.01 19.80 -6.30
CA LEU A 24 9.38 19.42 -7.67
C LEU A 24 8.20 19.59 -8.64
N ALA A 25 6.98 19.36 -8.16
CA ALA A 25 5.77 19.49 -8.97
C ALA A 25 5.28 20.92 -9.12
N GLN A 26 5.81 21.91 -8.39
CA GLN A 26 5.38 23.32 -8.49
C GLN A 26 5.47 23.84 -9.92
N GLU A 27 6.52 23.49 -10.66
CA GLU A 27 6.65 23.88 -12.05
C GLU A 27 5.58 23.26 -12.96
N LEU A 28 5.00 22.11 -12.57
CA LEU A 28 3.96 21.43 -13.33
C LEU A 28 2.59 22.10 -13.15
N THR A 29 2.38 22.72 -12.00
CA THR A 29 1.12 23.35 -11.61
C THR A 29 1.09 24.86 -11.93
N SER A 30 2.24 25.53 -12.06
CA SER A 30 2.32 26.97 -12.26
C SER A 30 2.06 27.44 -13.71
N GLY A 31 1.79 26.54 -14.64
CA GLY A 31 1.27 26.88 -15.99
C GLY A 31 2.18 27.62 -16.96
N GLN A 32 3.14 28.39 -16.50
CA GLN A 32 4.01 29.23 -17.33
C GLN A 32 5.50 29.02 -16.97
N GLY A 33 6.09 27.98 -17.50
CA GLY A 33 7.53 27.78 -17.43
C GLY A 33 8.20 28.03 -18.79
N ALA A 34 9.51 28.22 -18.81
CA ALA A 34 10.33 28.41 -20.01
C ALA A 34 10.21 27.28 -21.05
N ARG A 35 9.49 26.20 -20.72
CA ARG A 35 9.25 25.01 -21.55
C ARG A 35 7.77 24.71 -21.75
N SER A 36 6.95 25.71 -21.98
CA SER A 36 5.49 25.58 -22.14
C SER A 36 5.04 24.67 -23.30
N SER A 37 5.93 24.30 -24.22
CA SER A 37 5.61 23.47 -25.37
C SER A 37 5.64 21.95 -25.10
N LYS A 38 6.15 21.51 -23.93
CA LYS A 38 6.22 20.07 -23.61
C LYS A 38 5.16 19.70 -22.57
N PRO A 39 4.43 18.58 -22.79
CA PRO A 39 3.51 18.08 -21.78
C PRO A 39 4.28 17.67 -20.53
N ARG A 40 3.82 18.12 -19.38
CA ARG A 40 4.36 17.76 -18.08
C ARG A 40 3.28 17.06 -17.30
N THR A 41 3.61 15.97 -16.63
CA THR A 41 2.63 15.16 -15.91
C THR A 41 3.14 14.75 -14.55
N ILE A 42 2.22 14.65 -13.61
CA ILE A 42 2.41 13.90 -12.37
C ILE A 42 1.41 12.77 -12.35
N PHE A 43 1.88 11.57 -12.07
CA PHE A 43 1.06 10.37 -11.91
C PHE A 43 1.35 9.78 -10.54
N VAL A 44 0.29 9.60 -9.76
CA VAL A 44 0.37 9.09 -8.39
C VAL A 44 -0.52 7.86 -8.28
N VAL A 45 0.02 6.77 -7.78
CA VAL A 45 -0.74 5.56 -7.50
C VAL A 45 -0.50 5.11 -6.08
N GLY A 46 -1.56 4.65 -5.41
CA GLY A 46 -1.52 4.16 -4.05
C GLY A 46 -2.87 3.65 -3.59
N ASP A 47 -2.84 2.86 -2.53
CA ASP A 47 -4.03 2.36 -1.85
C ASP A 47 -3.85 2.53 -0.34
N GLN A 48 -4.62 3.42 0.26
CA GLN A 48 -4.56 3.70 1.70
C GLN A 48 -4.72 2.44 2.57
N LYS A 49 -5.48 1.46 2.09
CA LYS A 49 -5.70 0.19 2.79
C LYS A 49 -4.43 -0.66 2.90
N GLN A 50 -3.45 -0.44 2.03
CA GLN A 50 -2.19 -1.17 2.00
C GLN A 50 -1.07 -0.47 2.79
N SER A 51 -1.36 0.65 3.46
CA SER A 51 -0.34 1.34 4.25
C SER A 51 0.09 0.52 5.45
N ILE A 52 1.39 0.25 5.53
CA ILE A 52 2.02 -0.54 6.60
C ILE A 52 3.23 0.17 7.24
N TYR A 53 3.60 1.35 6.77
CA TYR A 53 4.81 2.09 7.21
C TYR A 53 4.51 3.28 8.12
N SER A 54 3.39 3.27 8.85
CA SER A 54 3.07 4.34 9.82
C SER A 54 4.16 4.49 10.89
N PHE A 55 4.81 3.39 11.29
CA PHE A 55 5.93 3.39 12.23
C PHE A 55 7.20 4.08 11.68
N GLN A 56 7.29 4.28 10.37
CA GLN A 56 8.34 5.06 9.70
C GLN A 56 7.89 6.46 9.32
N GLY A 57 6.74 6.90 9.81
CA GLY A 57 6.21 8.23 9.60
C GLY A 57 5.35 8.39 8.34
N ALA A 58 4.94 7.30 7.69
CA ALA A 58 3.91 7.35 6.65
C ALA A 58 2.57 7.74 7.27
N ASP A 59 1.84 8.63 6.61
CA ASP A 59 0.48 9.04 6.98
C ASP A 59 -0.46 8.72 5.82
N PRO A 60 -1.28 7.67 5.91
CA PRO A 60 -2.22 7.30 4.86
C PRO A 60 -3.19 8.42 4.48
N ALA A 61 -3.60 9.25 5.45
CA ALA A 61 -4.48 10.39 5.21
C ALA A 61 -3.79 11.51 4.41
N GLN A 62 -2.46 11.50 4.32
CA GLN A 62 -1.71 12.48 3.55
C GLN A 62 -1.98 12.35 2.05
N LEU A 63 -2.24 11.13 1.55
CA LEU A 63 -2.56 10.91 0.14
C LEU A 63 -3.80 11.71 -0.30
N ASP A 64 -4.86 11.70 0.51
CA ASP A 64 -6.07 12.49 0.21
C ASP A 64 -5.80 13.99 0.29
N ARG A 65 -5.10 14.45 1.33
CA ARG A 65 -4.74 15.88 1.47
C ARG A 65 -3.92 16.38 0.29
N VAL A 66 -2.98 15.57 -0.18
CA VAL A 66 -2.14 15.90 -1.34
C VAL A 66 -2.97 15.92 -2.61
N ARG A 67 -3.86 14.93 -2.81
CA ARG A 67 -4.80 14.91 -3.94
C ARG A 67 -5.63 16.20 -3.99
N ASP A 68 -6.22 16.59 -2.85
CA ASP A 68 -7.07 17.77 -2.77
C ASP A 68 -6.27 19.07 -3.00
N SER A 69 -5.03 19.11 -2.48
CA SER A 69 -4.10 20.22 -2.73
C SER A 69 -3.73 20.35 -4.22
N PHE A 70 -3.44 19.24 -4.89
CA PHE A 70 -3.15 19.24 -6.33
C PHE A 70 -4.38 19.60 -7.16
N SER A 71 -5.58 19.11 -6.79
CA SER A 71 -6.82 19.50 -7.45
C SER A 71 -7.02 21.01 -7.43
N ALA A 72 -6.93 21.62 -6.27
CA ALA A 72 -7.08 23.08 -6.13
C ALA A 72 -6.03 23.87 -6.93
N LYS A 73 -4.76 23.41 -6.92
CA LYS A 73 -3.67 24.07 -7.69
C LYS A 73 -3.88 23.96 -9.19
N LEU A 74 -4.38 22.81 -9.67
CA LEU A 74 -4.61 22.58 -11.10
C LEU A 74 -5.83 23.34 -11.60
N GLU A 75 -6.91 23.40 -10.81
CA GLU A 75 -8.08 24.23 -11.11
C GLU A 75 -7.70 25.70 -11.29
N GLY A 76 -6.81 26.22 -10.42
CA GLY A 76 -6.27 27.58 -10.55
C GLY A 76 -5.44 27.81 -11.83
N ALA A 77 -4.97 26.74 -12.47
CA ALA A 77 -4.20 26.76 -13.72
C ALA A 77 -5.01 26.33 -14.96
N ASP A 78 -6.33 26.26 -14.84
CA ASP A 78 -7.27 25.79 -15.88
C ASP A 78 -6.95 24.36 -16.37
N LYS A 79 -6.56 23.51 -15.42
CA LYS A 79 -6.26 22.09 -15.62
C LYS A 79 -7.07 21.25 -14.64
N ASN A 80 -7.32 20.00 -14.97
CA ASN A 80 -8.09 19.09 -14.13
C ASN A 80 -7.22 17.91 -13.67
N LEU A 81 -7.38 17.54 -12.41
CA LEU A 81 -6.87 16.27 -11.88
C LEU A 81 -7.80 15.14 -12.32
N GLN A 82 -7.24 14.13 -12.99
CA GLN A 82 -7.97 12.91 -13.32
C GLN A 82 -7.79 11.89 -12.21
N VAL A 83 -8.90 11.44 -11.64
CA VAL A 83 -8.91 10.37 -10.62
C VAL A 83 -9.51 9.12 -11.24
N ALA A 84 -8.74 8.03 -11.22
CA ALA A 84 -9.17 6.72 -11.72
C ALA A 84 -9.13 5.71 -10.58
N SER A 85 -10.18 4.90 -10.45
CA SER A 85 -10.26 3.79 -9.51
C SER A 85 -9.91 2.49 -10.23
N LEU A 86 -9.07 1.66 -9.60
CA LEU A 86 -8.72 0.33 -10.08
C LEU A 86 -9.60 -0.69 -9.36
N ASP A 87 -10.68 -1.12 -10.00
CA ASP A 87 -11.68 -1.99 -9.36
C ASP A 87 -11.34 -3.47 -9.46
N TYR A 88 -10.50 -3.87 -10.41
CA TYR A 88 -10.17 -5.27 -10.65
C TYR A 88 -8.83 -5.67 -10.07
N SER A 89 -8.82 -6.81 -9.36
CA SER A 89 -7.61 -7.50 -8.95
C SER A 89 -7.18 -8.49 -10.03
N PHE A 90 -5.98 -8.29 -10.57
CA PHE A 90 -5.37 -9.20 -11.55
C PHE A 90 -4.58 -10.32 -10.90
N ARG A 91 -4.24 -10.15 -9.62
CA ARG A 91 -3.35 -11.03 -8.87
C ARG A 91 -4.08 -12.15 -8.16
N SER A 92 -5.24 -11.86 -7.56
CA SER A 92 -5.92 -12.76 -6.63
C SER A 92 -7.17 -13.39 -7.23
N SER A 93 -7.42 -14.66 -6.86
CA SER A 93 -8.65 -15.36 -7.24
C SER A 93 -9.86 -14.80 -6.48
N LYS A 94 -11.05 -15.03 -7.05
CA LYS A 94 -12.33 -14.65 -6.45
C LYS A 94 -12.49 -15.22 -5.03
N THR A 95 -12.04 -16.45 -4.80
CA THR A 95 -12.15 -17.12 -3.50
C THR A 95 -11.40 -16.34 -2.42
N ILE A 96 -10.17 -15.91 -2.70
CA ILE A 96 -9.36 -15.14 -1.75
C ILE A 96 -9.98 -13.76 -1.50
N LEU A 97 -10.37 -13.06 -2.55
CA LEU A 97 -10.99 -11.74 -2.43
C LEU A 97 -12.29 -11.78 -1.64
N SER A 98 -13.11 -12.81 -1.85
CA SER A 98 -14.36 -12.99 -1.10
C SER A 98 -14.14 -13.22 0.39
N LEU A 99 -13.04 -13.85 0.78
CA LEU A 99 -12.69 -13.98 2.20
C LEU A 99 -12.34 -12.61 2.80
N VAL A 100 -11.51 -11.84 2.11
CA VAL A 100 -11.14 -10.50 2.54
C VAL A 100 -12.40 -9.63 2.69
N ASP A 101 -13.29 -9.65 1.71
CA ASP A 101 -14.54 -8.89 1.75
C ASP A 101 -15.46 -9.32 2.91
N LYS A 102 -15.51 -10.61 3.23
CA LYS A 102 -16.29 -11.11 4.37
C LYS A 102 -15.72 -10.68 5.72
N ILE A 103 -14.40 -10.64 5.84
CA ILE A 103 -13.74 -10.25 7.10
C ILE A 103 -13.84 -8.73 7.30
N PHE A 104 -13.57 -7.96 6.27
CA PHE A 104 -13.41 -6.52 6.37
C PHE A 104 -14.61 -5.71 5.84
N GLY A 105 -15.51 -6.33 5.10
CA GLY A 105 -16.67 -5.65 4.51
C GLY A 105 -17.67 -5.08 5.54
N ASN A 106 -17.63 -5.57 6.78
CA ASN A 106 -18.40 -5.05 7.91
C ASN A 106 -17.60 -4.09 8.81
N ALA A 107 -16.30 -3.97 8.59
CA ALA A 107 -15.50 -2.95 9.25
C ALA A 107 -15.94 -1.57 8.76
N ASN A 108 -16.03 -0.60 9.67
CA ASN A 108 -16.55 0.74 9.48
C ASN A 108 -16.35 1.27 8.04
N LYS A 109 -17.45 1.43 7.33
CA LYS A 109 -17.49 1.89 5.93
C LYS A 109 -16.81 3.26 5.72
N ASP A 110 -16.59 3.99 6.79
CA ASP A 110 -16.02 5.33 6.79
C ASP A 110 -14.48 5.35 6.91
N SER A 111 -13.86 4.20 7.16
CA SER A 111 -12.41 4.13 7.33
C SER A 111 -11.73 3.65 6.05
N PHE A 112 -10.99 4.53 5.39
CA PHE A 112 -10.02 4.21 4.35
C PHE A 112 -10.56 3.49 3.11
N GLY A 113 -11.79 3.78 2.68
CA GLY A 113 -12.33 3.18 1.44
C GLY A 113 -12.69 1.70 1.57
N TRP A 114 -12.78 1.13 2.77
CA TRP A 114 -13.41 -0.15 3.03
C TRP A 114 -14.91 -0.04 2.73
N GLY A 115 -15.44 -0.92 1.91
CA GLY A 115 -16.86 -0.93 1.55
C GLY A 115 -17.16 -1.19 0.09
N ARG A 116 -16.12 -1.30 -0.74
CA ARG A 116 -16.27 -1.83 -2.10
C ARG A 116 -15.83 -3.28 -2.12
N ASN A 117 -16.63 -4.14 -2.75
CA ASN A 117 -16.24 -5.53 -2.99
C ASN A 117 -15.12 -5.57 -4.01
N HIS A 118 -14.14 -6.44 -3.77
CA HIS A 118 -13.07 -6.67 -4.72
C HIS A 118 -13.59 -7.49 -5.91
N LEU A 119 -13.18 -7.11 -7.12
CA LEU A 119 -13.51 -7.84 -8.34
C LEU A 119 -12.28 -8.58 -8.85
N ALA A 120 -12.39 -9.90 -9.00
CA ALA A 120 -11.34 -10.69 -9.64
C ALA A 120 -11.41 -10.51 -11.15
N PHE A 121 -10.31 -10.12 -11.80
CA PHE A 121 -10.24 -10.06 -13.27
C PHE A 121 -10.36 -11.47 -13.87
N LYS A 122 -9.69 -12.47 -13.28
CA LYS A 122 -9.79 -13.88 -13.66
C LYS A 122 -10.76 -14.58 -12.71
N ALA A 123 -12.06 -14.46 -12.97
CA ALA A 123 -13.10 -14.99 -12.09
C ALA A 123 -13.05 -16.52 -11.92
N ASP A 124 -12.58 -17.23 -12.94
CA ASP A 124 -12.51 -18.70 -12.98
C ASP A 124 -11.20 -19.25 -12.41
N LEU A 125 -10.29 -18.37 -11.95
CA LEU A 125 -9.03 -18.81 -11.35
C LEU A 125 -9.33 -19.54 -10.03
N PRO A 126 -8.91 -20.82 -9.89
CA PRO A 126 -9.15 -21.55 -8.66
C PRO A 126 -8.40 -20.93 -7.49
N GLY A 127 -9.01 -20.96 -6.31
CA GLY A 127 -8.40 -20.50 -5.07
C GLY A 127 -8.74 -21.42 -3.93
N ARG A 128 -7.80 -21.62 -3.02
CA ARG A 128 -7.98 -22.42 -1.81
C ARG A 128 -7.64 -21.60 -0.58
N ILE A 129 -8.44 -21.76 0.45
CA ILE A 129 -8.25 -21.13 1.75
C ILE A 129 -8.38 -22.23 2.79
N ASP A 130 -7.37 -22.35 3.63
CA ASP A 130 -7.35 -23.27 4.75
C ASP A 130 -7.29 -22.46 6.05
N LEU A 131 -8.26 -22.67 6.94
CA LEU A 131 -8.27 -22.07 8.27
C LEU A 131 -7.79 -23.09 9.29
N TRP A 132 -6.63 -22.86 9.84
CA TRP A 132 -6.07 -23.72 10.88
C TRP A 132 -6.64 -23.34 12.24
N PRO A 133 -6.94 -24.30 13.11
CA PRO A 133 -7.41 -24.01 14.46
C PRO A 133 -6.32 -23.28 15.24
N ILE A 134 -6.75 -22.39 16.13
CA ILE A 134 -5.84 -21.72 17.06
C ILE A 134 -5.25 -22.78 18.00
N ILE A 135 -3.94 -22.87 18.04
CA ILE A 135 -3.23 -23.68 19.02
C ILE A 135 -3.25 -22.92 20.35
N PRO A 136 -3.98 -23.41 21.38
CA PRO A 136 -4.00 -22.73 22.66
C PRO A 136 -2.61 -22.73 23.28
N LYS A 137 -2.24 -21.63 23.91
CA LYS A 137 -0.99 -21.55 24.68
C LYS A 137 -1.07 -22.57 25.82
N THR A 138 -0.34 -23.67 25.72
CA THR A 138 -0.14 -24.58 26.83
C THR A 138 0.71 -23.86 27.86
N MET A 139 0.14 -23.60 29.04
CA MET A 139 0.94 -23.18 30.18
C MET A 139 1.81 -24.37 30.62
N ASN A 140 2.98 -24.44 30.04
CA ASN A 140 4.01 -25.35 30.56
C ASN A 140 4.72 -24.59 31.69
N PRO A 141 4.58 -25.00 32.97
CA PRO A 141 5.28 -24.34 34.07
C PRO A 141 6.80 -24.46 33.98
N ASN A 142 7.30 -25.33 33.09
CA ASN A 142 8.74 -25.50 32.78
C ASN A 142 9.12 -24.79 31.47
N LEU A 143 8.44 -23.71 31.10
CA LEU A 143 8.95 -22.88 30.02
C LEU A 143 10.36 -22.43 30.40
N LEU A 144 11.31 -22.92 29.64
CA LEU A 144 12.71 -22.48 29.66
C LEU A 144 12.74 -20.96 29.80
N LYS A 145 13.47 -20.47 30.77
CA LYS A 145 13.70 -19.04 30.85
C LYS A 145 14.31 -18.61 29.54
N TRP A 146 13.98 -17.42 29.06
CA TRP A 146 14.49 -16.91 27.78
C TRP A 146 16.04 -16.92 27.70
N GLU A 147 16.72 -17.04 28.84
CA GLU A 147 18.17 -17.14 29.03
C GLU A 147 18.72 -18.56 28.74
N GLU A 148 17.86 -19.57 28.68
CA GLU A 148 18.28 -20.93 28.37
C GLU A 148 18.36 -21.15 26.89
N PRO A 149 19.47 -21.72 26.35
CA PRO A 149 19.57 -22.00 24.91
C PRO A 149 18.42 -22.89 24.45
N LEU A 150 17.66 -22.43 23.45
CA LEU A 150 16.63 -23.25 22.84
C LEU A 150 17.31 -24.38 22.05
N GLU A 151 17.29 -25.58 22.56
CA GLU A 151 17.60 -26.80 21.77
C GLU A 151 16.46 -27.10 20.77
N LEU A 152 16.07 -26.12 19.98
CA LEU A 152 15.03 -26.22 18.96
C LEU A 152 15.69 -26.36 17.59
N ILE A 153 16.27 -27.49 17.36
CA ILE A 153 16.95 -27.85 16.12
C ILE A 153 16.02 -27.81 14.90
N SER A 154 14.74 -28.09 15.05
CA SER A 154 13.82 -28.16 13.89
C SER A 154 13.30 -26.81 13.40
N CYS A 155 13.25 -25.78 14.23
CA CYS A 155 12.74 -24.46 13.82
C CYS A 155 13.83 -23.57 13.23
N LEU A 156 15.09 -23.80 13.61
CA LEU A 156 16.25 -23.03 13.13
C LEU A 156 16.69 -23.46 11.72
N LEU A 157 16.44 -24.69 11.33
CA LEU A 157 16.73 -25.16 9.96
C LEU A 157 15.90 -24.45 8.91
N TYR A 158 14.69 -24.00 9.25
CA TYR A 158 13.83 -23.30 8.30
C TYR A 158 14.22 -21.82 8.12
N THR A 159 14.85 -21.21 9.12
CA THR A 159 15.29 -19.80 9.02
C THR A 159 16.67 -19.63 8.41
N SER A 160 17.53 -20.67 8.42
CA SER A 160 18.83 -20.61 7.77
C SER A 160 18.73 -20.68 6.25
N ASP A 161 17.81 -21.49 5.71
CA ASP A 161 17.63 -21.61 4.26
C ASP A 161 17.09 -20.33 3.62
N ALA A 162 16.23 -19.56 4.32
CA ALA A 162 15.72 -18.30 3.83
C ALA A 162 16.75 -17.17 3.78
N ALA A 163 17.79 -17.26 4.61
CA ALA A 163 18.88 -16.27 4.63
C ALA A 163 19.92 -16.53 3.52
N ASP A 164 20.13 -17.79 3.14
CA ASP A 164 21.09 -18.17 2.09
C ASP A 164 20.59 -17.90 0.68
N GLU A 165 19.28 -17.91 0.46
CA GLU A 165 18.70 -17.57 -0.85
C GLU A 165 18.79 -16.08 -1.21
N GLN A 166 18.98 -15.20 -0.23
CA GLN A 166 19.15 -13.76 -0.49
C GLN A 166 20.59 -13.35 -0.84
N GLN A 167 21.56 -14.27 -0.79
CA GLN A 167 22.96 -13.98 -1.11
C GLN A 167 23.43 -14.60 -2.43
N ARG A 168 22.56 -15.14 -3.23
CA ARG A 168 22.82 -15.61 -4.61
C ARG A 168 22.06 -14.77 -5.61
#